data_437580384fad446aa080379c77a2c9a5
#
_entry.id   437580384fad446aa080379c77a2c9a5
#
_cell.length_a   1.000
_cell.length_b   1.000
_cell.length_c   1.000
_cell.angle_alpha   90.00
_cell.angle_beta   90.00
_cell.angle_gamma   90.00
#
_symmetry.space_group_name_H-M   'P 1'
#
loop_
_entity.id
_entity.type
_entity.pdbx_description
1 polymer ?
#
loop_
_entity_poly.entity_id
_entity_poly.type
_entity_poly.pdbx_seq_one_letter_code
_entity_poly.pdbx_strand_id
1 'polypeptide(L)'
;EKSQLVINSAHAVYNCYRFNMTKLLTNSGIPFPKSFIVNTESYIDGEIDYFNGKKFWIKRGDAHAVHIEDVTLAYNKEEANGIIKEFNRRDIKQAVLQEHLIGDTVKFYAIREMNFFYWYHLNGEYHTPFDENKLKNYALQSAEVLGLYVFGGDAVISPKGDITIIDINDWPSFAPVREQACKLIAQLIYRKVKNYE
;
A
#
# COMPACT_ATOMS: atom_id res chain seq x y z
N GLU A 1 -19.07 -28.90 -4.07
CA GLU A 1 -18.93 -27.87 -3.02
C GLU A 1 -19.41 -26.55 -3.61
N LYS A 2 -20.39 -25.91 -2.98
CA LYS A 2 -20.81 -24.57 -3.37
C LYS A 2 -19.66 -23.62 -3.04
N SER A 3 -19.07 -23.00 -4.08
CA SER A 3 -18.05 -21.97 -3.85
C SER A 3 -18.68 -20.82 -3.08
N GLN A 4 -18.02 -20.39 -2.01
CA GLN A 4 -18.45 -19.24 -1.21
C GLN A 4 -18.00 -17.94 -1.88
N LEU A 5 -18.91 -16.97 -2.00
CA LEU A 5 -18.54 -15.61 -2.38
C LEU A 5 -17.79 -14.94 -1.21
N VAL A 6 -16.58 -14.50 -1.44
CA VAL A 6 -15.75 -13.78 -0.47
C VAL A 6 -15.29 -12.44 -1.06
N ILE A 7 -15.50 -11.34 -0.34
CA ILE A 7 -15.07 -9.98 -0.70
C ILE A 7 -14.34 -9.35 0.51
N ASN A 8 -13.07 -9.00 0.39
CA ASN A 8 -12.14 -9.33 -0.71
C ASN A 8 -11.76 -10.80 -0.63
N SER A 9 -11.37 -11.41 -1.74
CA SER A 9 -10.91 -12.81 -1.73
C SER A 9 -9.62 -12.98 -0.91
N ALA A 10 -9.38 -14.19 -0.39
CA ALA A 10 -8.14 -14.50 0.31
C ALA A 10 -6.89 -14.22 -0.53
N HIS A 11 -6.96 -14.43 -1.86
CA HIS A 11 -5.88 -14.10 -2.79
C HIS A 11 -5.64 -12.59 -2.85
N ALA A 12 -6.69 -11.77 -2.90
CA ALA A 12 -6.57 -10.31 -2.90
C ALA A 12 -5.99 -9.78 -1.58
N VAL A 13 -6.38 -10.35 -0.43
CA VAL A 13 -5.78 -10.05 0.88
C VAL A 13 -4.29 -10.40 0.89
N TYR A 14 -3.93 -11.58 0.38
CA TYR A 14 -2.53 -11.98 0.26
C TYR A 14 -1.70 -11.07 -0.66
N ASN A 15 -2.31 -10.56 -1.73
CA ASN A 15 -1.68 -9.59 -2.61
C ASN A 15 -1.40 -8.24 -1.93
N CYS A 16 -2.09 -7.91 -0.83
CA CYS A 16 -1.83 -6.72 -0.02
C CYS A 16 -0.67 -6.90 0.97
N TYR A 17 -0.17 -8.13 1.16
CA TYR A 17 1.08 -8.30 1.90
C TYR A 17 2.20 -7.57 1.17
N ARG A 18 2.99 -6.82 1.91
CA ARG A 18 3.89 -5.79 1.34
C ARG A 18 4.84 -6.33 0.27
N PHE A 19 5.34 -7.54 0.45
CA PHE A 19 6.15 -8.24 -0.56
C PHE A 19 5.40 -8.38 -1.89
N ASN A 20 4.18 -8.96 -1.86
CA ASN A 20 3.39 -9.18 -3.08
C ASN A 20 2.92 -7.86 -3.68
N MET A 21 2.40 -6.94 -2.86
CA MET A 21 1.97 -5.62 -3.30
C MET A 21 3.11 -4.89 -4.03
N THR A 22 4.31 -4.86 -3.44
CA THR A 22 5.48 -4.23 -4.07
C THR A 22 5.79 -4.86 -5.42
N LYS A 23 5.82 -6.19 -5.51
CA LYS A 23 6.09 -6.92 -6.76
C LYS A 23 5.04 -6.61 -7.83
N LEU A 24 3.76 -6.65 -7.47
CA LEU A 24 2.66 -6.45 -8.41
C LEU A 24 2.57 -5.01 -8.89
N LEU A 25 2.65 -4.01 -7.99
CA LEU A 25 2.53 -2.60 -8.34
C LEU A 25 3.75 -2.09 -9.12
N THR A 26 4.96 -2.52 -8.77
CA THR A 26 6.17 -2.15 -9.53
C THR A 26 6.07 -2.59 -11.01
N ASN A 27 5.43 -3.72 -11.28
CA ASN A 27 5.30 -4.28 -12.63
C ASN A 27 4.05 -3.80 -13.39
N SER A 28 3.19 -3.01 -12.77
CA SER A 28 1.90 -2.59 -13.35
C SER A 28 1.93 -1.30 -14.15
N GLY A 29 3.04 -0.54 -14.10
CA GLY A 29 3.15 0.79 -14.69
C GLY A 29 2.49 1.90 -13.86
N ILE A 30 1.90 1.58 -12.70
CA ILE A 30 1.37 2.56 -11.75
C ILE A 30 2.55 3.25 -11.06
N PRO A 31 2.53 4.59 -10.86
CA PRO A 31 3.55 5.25 -10.07
C PRO A 31 3.64 4.69 -8.66
N PHE A 32 4.74 3.99 -8.39
CA PHE A 32 5.06 3.34 -7.12
C PHE A 32 6.53 3.61 -6.77
N PRO A 33 6.90 3.83 -5.50
CA PRO A 33 8.28 4.18 -5.15
C PRO A 33 9.25 3.08 -5.54
N LYS A 34 10.46 3.46 -5.93
CA LYS A 34 11.52 2.47 -6.16
C LYS A 34 11.71 1.63 -4.91
N SER A 35 11.63 0.32 -5.08
CA SER A 35 11.64 -0.62 -3.97
C SER A 35 12.48 -1.85 -4.28
N PHE A 36 13.11 -2.40 -3.26
CA PHE A 36 13.84 -3.67 -3.30
C PHE A 36 13.22 -4.63 -2.29
N ILE A 37 13.00 -5.85 -2.73
CA ILE A 37 12.55 -6.94 -1.88
C ILE A 37 13.78 -7.74 -1.48
N VAL A 38 14.02 -7.87 -0.18
CA VAL A 38 15.22 -8.52 0.34
C VAL A 38 14.86 -9.63 1.32
N ASN A 39 15.74 -10.65 1.39
CA ASN A 39 15.72 -11.63 2.45
C ASN A 39 16.54 -11.09 3.63
N THR A 40 15.99 -11.12 4.83
CA THR A 40 16.65 -10.60 6.06
C THR A 40 17.87 -11.38 6.49
N GLU A 41 18.07 -12.59 5.96
CA GLU A 41 19.27 -13.41 6.18
C GLU A 41 20.38 -13.14 5.16
N SER A 42 20.08 -12.38 4.09
CA SER A 42 21.01 -12.10 3.01
C SER A 42 21.84 -10.84 3.28
N TYR A 43 22.96 -10.74 2.56
CA TYR A 43 23.74 -9.51 2.49
C TYR A 43 23.05 -8.54 1.51
N ILE A 44 22.73 -7.33 1.96
CA ILE A 44 21.87 -6.37 1.24
C ILE A 44 22.55 -5.03 0.98
N ASP A 45 23.87 -4.97 1.04
CA ASP A 45 24.62 -3.73 0.90
C ASP A 45 24.39 -3.06 -0.46
N GLY A 46 24.26 -3.84 -1.54
CA GLY A 46 24.00 -3.32 -2.88
C GLY A 46 22.66 -2.58 -2.99
N GLU A 47 21.62 -3.11 -2.35
CA GLU A 47 20.30 -2.50 -2.31
C GLU A 47 20.30 -1.22 -1.46
N ILE A 48 21.06 -1.22 -0.35
CA ILE A 48 21.22 -0.03 0.51
C ILE A 48 22.03 1.04 -0.23
N ASP A 49 23.12 0.67 -0.90
CA ASP A 49 23.98 1.59 -1.62
C ASP A 49 23.25 2.30 -2.78
N TYR A 50 22.18 1.68 -3.33
CA TYR A 50 21.32 2.32 -4.32
C TYR A 50 20.74 3.65 -3.83
N PHE A 51 20.41 3.76 -2.55
CA PHE A 51 19.82 4.99 -2.00
C PHE A 51 20.86 6.11 -1.81
N ASN A 52 22.14 5.82 -2.01
CA ASN A 52 23.24 6.80 -2.09
C ASN A 52 23.24 7.82 -0.94
N GLY A 53 23.13 7.31 0.30
CA GLY A 53 23.09 8.11 1.52
C GLY A 53 21.79 8.87 1.78
N LYS A 54 20.77 8.71 0.92
CA LYS A 54 19.42 9.25 1.19
C LYS A 54 18.68 8.33 2.15
N LYS A 55 17.80 8.92 2.98
CA LYS A 55 16.89 8.15 3.83
C LYS A 55 15.91 7.33 3.01
N PHE A 56 15.56 6.15 3.51
CA PHE A 56 14.61 5.23 2.87
C PHE A 56 13.84 4.43 3.93
N TRP A 57 12.70 3.93 3.53
CA TRP A 57 11.87 3.10 4.41
C TRP A 57 12.33 1.64 4.37
N ILE A 58 12.34 1.01 5.54
CA ILE A 58 12.44 -0.44 5.69
C ILE A 58 11.13 -0.93 6.27
N LYS A 59 10.49 -1.83 5.55
CA LYS A 59 9.14 -2.29 5.86
C LYS A 59 9.14 -3.82 5.95
N ARG A 60 8.43 -4.36 6.93
CA ARG A 60 8.13 -5.79 7.00
C ARG A 60 7.47 -6.26 5.71
N GLY A 61 7.93 -7.37 5.11
CA GLY A 61 7.48 -7.84 3.80
C GLY A 61 6.39 -8.91 3.83
N ASP A 62 6.41 -9.78 4.82
CA ASP A 62 5.64 -11.03 4.88
C ASP A 62 4.19 -10.89 5.40
N ALA A 63 3.81 -9.71 5.90
CA ALA A 63 2.48 -9.41 6.42
C ALA A 63 2.21 -7.91 6.44
N HIS A 64 1.01 -7.51 6.90
CA HIS A 64 0.75 -6.13 7.31
C HIS A 64 1.57 -5.76 8.55
N ALA A 65 1.82 -4.46 8.74
CA ALA A 65 2.48 -3.98 9.94
C ALA A 65 1.64 -4.32 11.19
N VAL A 66 2.25 -5.02 12.14
CA VAL A 66 1.64 -5.39 13.44
C VAL A 66 2.15 -4.45 14.53
N HIS A 67 3.40 -4.04 14.41
CA HIS A 67 4.07 -3.14 15.35
C HIS A 67 4.54 -1.88 14.60
N ILE A 68 4.76 -0.79 15.36
CA ILE A 68 5.24 0.48 14.78
C ILE A 68 6.62 0.29 14.12
N GLU A 69 7.45 -0.59 14.65
CA GLU A 69 8.78 -0.90 14.15
C GLU A 69 8.77 -1.69 12.83
N ASP A 70 7.61 -2.22 12.42
CA ASP A 70 7.47 -2.94 11.14
C ASP A 70 7.55 -2.01 9.93
N VAL A 71 7.52 -0.68 10.16
CA VAL A 71 7.72 0.36 9.15
C VAL A 71 8.63 1.43 9.73
N THR A 72 9.91 1.38 9.40
CA THR A 72 10.95 2.25 10.00
C THR A 72 11.71 3.01 8.92
N LEU A 73 12.02 4.27 9.18
CA LEU A 73 12.84 5.10 8.32
C LEU A 73 14.32 4.93 8.72
N ALA A 74 15.16 4.51 7.77
CA ALA A 74 16.61 4.42 7.94
C ALA A 74 17.28 5.64 7.30
N TYR A 75 18.25 6.21 7.99
CA TYR A 75 19.00 7.39 7.54
C TYR A 75 20.39 7.04 7.00
N ASN A 76 20.87 5.86 7.28
CA ASN A 76 22.19 5.37 6.87
C ASN A 76 22.23 3.85 6.83
N LYS A 77 23.35 3.31 6.35
CA LYS A 77 23.58 1.88 6.19
C LYS A 77 23.63 1.11 7.52
N GLU A 78 24.17 1.73 8.55
CA GLU A 78 24.31 1.09 9.87
C GLU A 78 22.93 0.88 10.51
N GLU A 79 22.08 1.90 10.50
CA GLU A 79 20.69 1.80 10.96
C GLU A 79 19.91 0.76 10.15
N ALA A 80 20.04 0.78 8.83
CA ALA A 80 19.37 -0.18 7.95
C ALA A 80 19.75 -1.63 8.31
N ASN A 81 21.03 -1.90 8.46
CA ASN A 81 21.52 -3.23 8.85
C ASN A 81 21.04 -3.62 10.25
N GLY A 82 20.93 -2.67 11.17
CA GLY A 82 20.35 -2.89 12.50
C GLY A 82 18.90 -3.33 12.44
N ILE A 83 18.08 -2.63 11.64
CA ILE A 83 16.65 -2.93 11.43
C ILE A 83 16.49 -4.32 10.79
N ILE A 84 17.27 -4.64 9.77
CA ILE A 84 17.21 -5.96 9.10
C ILE A 84 17.59 -7.09 10.05
N LYS A 85 18.62 -6.90 10.86
CA LYS A 85 19.00 -7.88 11.90
C LYS A 85 17.88 -8.08 12.94
N GLU A 86 17.19 -7.00 13.32
CA GLU A 86 16.06 -7.10 14.24
C GLU A 86 14.87 -7.83 13.59
N PHE A 87 14.58 -7.59 12.31
CA PHE A 87 13.57 -8.35 11.59
C PHE A 87 13.92 -9.84 11.54
N ASN A 88 15.17 -10.18 11.24
CA ASN A 88 15.63 -11.58 11.25
C ASN A 88 15.48 -12.21 12.65
N ARG A 89 15.85 -11.50 13.72
CA ARG A 89 15.68 -11.96 15.11
C ARG A 89 14.22 -12.25 15.47
N ARG A 90 13.29 -11.50 14.88
CA ARG A 90 11.82 -11.67 15.02
C ARG A 90 11.23 -12.71 14.04
N ASP A 91 12.07 -13.48 13.35
CA ASP A 91 11.69 -14.47 12.33
C ASP A 91 10.93 -13.87 11.12
N ILE A 92 11.09 -12.57 10.85
CA ILE A 92 10.58 -11.91 9.65
C ILE A 92 11.57 -12.16 8.52
N LYS A 93 11.22 -13.02 7.57
CA LYS A 93 12.15 -13.47 6.52
C LYS A 93 12.32 -12.49 5.36
N GLN A 94 11.36 -11.59 5.17
CA GLN A 94 11.36 -10.66 4.05
C GLN A 94 11.15 -9.23 4.50
N ALA A 95 11.91 -8.32 3.91
CA ALA A 95 11.73 -6.89 4.07
C ALA A 95 11.62 -6.21 2.70
N VAL A 96 11.05 -5.02 2.69
CA VAL A 96 11.01 -4.12 1.54
C VAL A 96 11.75 -2.85 1.90
N LEU A 97 12.82 -2.57 1.16
CA LEU A 97 13.51 -1.28 1.18
C LEU A 97 12.83 -0.38 0.15
N GLN A 98 12.33 0.77 0.56
CA GLN A 98 11.53 1.63 -0.30
C GLN A 98 12.01 3.08 -0.24
N GLU A 99 12.12 3.71 -1.40
CA GLU A 99 12.48 5.11 -1.52
C GLU A 99 11.60 6.01 -0.64
N HIS A 100 12.23 6.96 0.05
CA HIS A 100 11.50 8.01 0.76
C HIS A 100 11.15 9.13 -0.22
N LEU A 101 9.87 9.39 -0.40
CA LEU A 101 9.37 10.46 -1.25
C LEU A 101 9.14 11.75 -0.43
N ILE A 102 9.43 12.89 -1.05
CA ILE A 102 9.14 14.21 -0.48
C ILE A 102 7.78 14.66 -0.99
N GLY A 103 6.91 15.08 -0.09
CA GLY A 103 5.58 15.59 -0.43
C GLY A 103 4.57 15.37 0.68
N ASP A 104 3.33 15.76 0.41
CA ASP A 104 2.21 15.54 1.31
C ASP A 104 1.68 14.11 1.16
N THR A 105 1.31 13.49 2.26
CA THR A 105 0.64 12.20 2.23
C THR A 105 -0.86 12.40 2.24
N VAL A 106 -1.54 11.80 1.28
CA VAL A 106 -2.99 11.71 1.22
C VAL A 106 -3.43 10.28 1.47
N LYS A 107 -4.52 10.13 2.22
CA LYS A 107 -5.19 8.85 2.43
C LYS A 107 -6.44 8.79 1.60
N PHE A 108 -6.73 7.62 1.01
CA PHE A 108 -7.95 7.42 0.23
C PHE A 108 -8.67 6.13 0.62
N TYR A 109 -9.97 6.12 0.32
CA TYR A 109 -10.87 4.98 0.44
C TYR A 109 -11.69 4.82 -0.81
N ALA A 110 -11.91 3.59 -1.24
CA ALA A 110 -12.68 3.33 -2.44
C ALA A 110 -13.43 1.98 -2.37
N ILE A 111 -14.49 1.91 -3.15
CA ILE A 111 -15.26 0.69 -3.36
C ILE A 111 -15.41 0.53 -4.88
N ARG A 112 -14.70 -0.45 -5.45
CA ARG A 112 -14.74 -0.73 -6.89
C ARG A 112 -16.15 -1.13 -7.31
N GLU A 113 -16.57 -0.72 -8.51
CA GLU A 113 -17.92 -0.92 -9.08
C GLU A 113 -19.05 -0.11 -8.42
N MET A 114 -18.76 0.66 -7.35
CA MET A 114 -19.77 1.47 -6.67
C MET A 114 -19.59 2.98 -6.91
N ASN A 115 -18.66 3.37 -7.78
CA ASN A 115 -18.29 4.77 -8.05
C ASN A 115 -18.03 5.58 -6.78
N PHE A 116 -17.48 4.94 -5.75
CA PHE A 116 -17.12 5.56 -4.49
C PHE A 116 -15.62 5.74 -4.40
N PHE A 117 -15.21 7.00 -4.20
CA PHE A 117 -13.85 7.40 -3.94
C PHE A 117 -13.87 8.61 -3.00
N TYR A 118 -13.08 8.54 -1.91
CA TYR A 118 -12.92 9.61 -0.94
C TYR A 118 -11.46 9.71 -0.56
N TRP A 119 -10.95 10.93 -0.43
CA TRP A 119 -9.58 11.17 0.00
C TRP A 119 -9.49 12.36 0.94
N TYR A 120 -8.39 12.45 1.70
CA TYR A 120 -8.06 13.59 2.54
C TYR A 120 -6.56 13.66 2.79
N HIS A 121 -6.05 14.86 3.13
CA HIS A 121 -4.66 15.01 3.57
C HIS A 121 -4.47 14.32 4.92
N LEU A 122 -3.52 13.38 4.98
CA LEU A 122 -3.16 12.68 6.21
C LEU A 122 -2.09 13.47 6.98
N ASN A 123 -1.07 13.93 6.25
CA ASN A 123 0.00 14.80 6.77
C ASN A 123 0.65 15.55 5.61
N GLY A 124 1.50 16.53 5.95
CA GLY A 124 2.21 17.39 5.02
C GLY A 124 1.90 18.86 5.24
N GLU A 125 2.76 19.73 4.72
CA GLU A 125 2.68 21.17 4.92
C GLU A 125 2.37 21.94 3.64
N TYR A 126 2.59 21.30 2.47
CA TYR A 126 2.54 22.00 1.18
C TYR A 126 1.12 22.14 0.64
N HIS A 127 0.25 21.16 0.90
CA HIS A 127 -1.10 21.06 0.33
C HIS A 127 -1.10 21.36 -1.18
N THR A 128 -0.11 20.77 -1.88
CA THR A 128 0.11 20.99 -3.29
C THR A 128 -1.11 20.55 -4.10
N PRO A 129 -1.66 21.42 -4.98
CA PRO A 129 -2.73 21.02 -5.88
C PRO A 129 -2.31 19.86 -6.79
N PHE A 130 -3.21 18.91 -6.98
CA PHE A 130 -2.99 17.74 -7.84
C PHE A 130 -4.28 17.33 -8.55
N ASP A 131 -4.18 16.46 -9.53
CA ASP A 131 -5.33 15.90 -10.26
C ASP A 131 -5.97 14.76 -9.46
N GLU A 132 -7.11 15.03 -8.81
CA GLU A 132 -7.88 14.05 -8.03
C GLU A 132 -8.39 12.87 -8.89
N ASN A 133 -8.73 13.12 -10.16
CA ASN A 133 -9.14 12.05 -11.07
C ASN A 133 -7.97 11.11 -11.37
N LYS A 134 -6.76 11.64 -11.47
CA LYS A 134 -5.56 10.85 -11.65
C LYS A 134 -5.27 9.99 -10.42
N LEU A 135 -5.42 10.55 -9.20
CA LEU A 135 -5.32 9.78 -7.96
C LEU A 135 -6.35 8.64 -7.93
N LYS A 136 -7.62 8.95 -8.21
CA LYS A 136 -8.70 7.95 -8.29
C LYS A 136 -8.37 6.84 -9.30
N ASN A 137 -7.87 7.20 -10.47
CA ASN A 137 -7.51 6.23 -11.51
C ASN A 137 -6.36 5.32 -11.06
N TYR A 138 -5.30 5.85 -10.46
CA TYR A 138 -4.19 5.05 -9.94
C TYR A 138 -4.64 4.13 -8.79
N ALA A 139 -5.50 4.62 -7.90
CA ALA A 139 -6.08 3.81 -6.83
C ALA A 139 -6.91 2.64 -7.38
N LEU A 140 -7.77 2.89 -8.38
CA LEU A 140 -8.60 1.86 -9.00
C LEU A 140 -7.76 0.83 -9.78
N GLN A 141 -6.75 1.26 -10.54
CA GLN A 141 -5.82 0.38 -11.22
C GLN A 141 -5.04 -0.48 -10.23
N SER A 142 -4.57 0.10 -9.10
CA SER A 142 -3.90 -0.65 -8.04
C SER A 142 -4.82 -1.74 -7.47
N ALA A 143 -6.08 -1.39 -7.20
CA ALA A 143 -7.07 -2.34 -6.70
C ALA A 143 -7.37 -3.46 -7.70
N GLU A 144 -7.39 -3.16 -8.99
CA GLU A 144 -7.58 -4.17 -10.05
C GLU A 144 -6.42 -5.15 -10.10
N VAL A 145 -5.18 -4.65 -10.09
CA VAL A 145 -3.95 -5.46 -10.05
C VAL A 145 -3.90 -6.37 -8.82
N LEU A 146 -4.37 -5.87 -7.67
CA LEU A 146 -4.38 -6.63 -6.40
C LEU A 146 -5.63 -7.51 -6.23
N GLY A 147 -6.67 -7.34 -7.07
CA GLY A 147 -7.92 -8.10 -6.99
C GLY A 147 -8.93 -7.59 -5.96
N LEU A 148 -8.81 -6.32 -5.54
CA LEU A 148 -9.62 -5.73 -4.47
C LEU A 148 -10.93 -5.11 -4.97
N TYR A 149 -11.97 -5.20 -4.15
CA TYR A 149 -13.23 -4.48 -4.32
C TYR A 149 -13.41 -3.38 -3.27
N VAL A 150 -13.11 -3.69 -2.02
CA VAL A 150 -13.20 -2.77 -0.87
C VAL A 150 -11.78 -2.49 -0.41
N PHE A 151 -11.33 -1.26 -0.52
CA PHE A 151 -9.93 -0.94 -0.28
C PHE A 151 -9.71 0.52 0.10
N GLY A 152 -8.54 0.79 0.57
CA GLY A 152 -7.99 2.13 0.77
C GLY A 152 -6.50 2.11 0.54
N GLY A 153 -5.86 3.24 0.75
CA GLY A 153 -4.42 3.34 0.59
C GLY A 153 -3.91 4.73 0.90
N ASP A 154 -2.62 4.86 0.68
CA ASP A 154 -1.90 6.09 0.88
C ASP A 154 -1.13 6.46 -0.40
N ALA A 155 -1.08 7.75 -0.71
CA ALA A 155 -0.27 8.28 -1.81
C ALA A 155 0.53 9.49 -1.34
N VAL A 156 1.68 9.72 -1.97
CA VAL A 156 2.46 10.94 -1.80
C VAL A 156 2.21 11.86 -2.98
N ILE A 157 1.91 13.12 -2.68
CA ILE A 157 1.80 14.21 -3.65
C ILE A 157 3.09 15.02 -3.57
N SER A 158 3.88 14.99 -4.63
CA SER A 158 5.14 15.75 -4.69
C SER A 158 4.88 17.27 -4.68
N PRO A 159 5.89 18.11 -4.37
CA PRO A 159 5.76 19.57 -4.50
C PRO A 159 5.43 20.06 -5.92
N LYS A 160 5.46 19.18 -6.92
CA LYS A 160 5.08 19.46 -8.32
C LYS A 160 3.67 18.95 -8.67
N GLY A 161 2.97 18.31 -7.72
CA GLY A 161 1.66 17.71 -7.95
C GLY A 161 1.70 16.29 -8.54
N ASP A 162 2.88 15.67 -8.64
CA ASP A 162 2.98 14.26 -9.08
C ASP A 162 2.47 13.34 -7.99
N ILE A 163 1.72 12.32 -8.40
CA ILE A 163 1.06 11.36 -7.51
C ILE A 163 1.80 10.03 -7.56
N THR A 164 2.15 9.50 -6.38
CA THR A 164 2.77 8.17 -6.25
C THR A 164 2.04 7.37 -5.19
N ILE A 165 1.48 6.22 -5.56
CA ILE A 165 0.86 5.28 -4.61
C ILE A 165 1.96 4.66 -3.75
N ILE A 166 1.79 4.64 -2.41
CA ILE A 166 2.81 4.11 -1.49
C ILE A 166 2.34 2.94 -0.64
N ASP A 167 1.03 2.75 -0.53
CA ASP A 167 0.42 1.63 0.20
C ASP A 167 -1.02 1.39 -0.28
N ILE A 168 -1.45 0.12 -0.27
CA ILE A 168 -2.83 -0.29 -0.51
C ILE A 168 -3.23 -1.27 0.59
N ASN A 169 -4.39 -1.02 1.19
CA ASN A 169 -4.93 -1.82 2.28
C ASN A 169 -6.24 -2.48 1.86
N ASP A 170 -6.33 -3.78 2.06
CA ASP A 170 -7.57 -4.52 1.99
C ASP A 170 -8.43 -4.19 3.22
N TRP A 171 -9.67 -3.82 3.02
CA TRP A 171 -10.65 -3.57 4.08
C TRP A 171 -10.23 -2.53 5.15
N PRO A 172 -9.99 -1.26 4.77
CA PRO A 172 -9.63 -0.20 5.72
C PRO A 172 -10.82 0.19 6.61
N SER A 173 -10.56 0.98 7.66
CA SER A 173 -11.57 1.36 8.64
C SER A 173 -12.71 2.25 8.10
N PHE A 174 -12.49 2.97 6.98
CA PHE A 174 -13.40 3.99 6.43
C PHE A 174 -13.84 5.06 7.46
N ALA A 175 -13.04 5.32 8.49
CA ALA A 175 -13.45 6.13 9.64
C ALA A 175 -14.14 7.45 9.29
N PRO A 176 -13.65 8.28 8.34
CA PRO A 176 -14.30 9.56 7.99
C PRO A 176 -15.62 9.40 7.23
N VAL A 177 -15.84 8.26 6.57
CA VAL A 177 -16.96 8.04 5.61
C VAL A 177 -17.69 6.72 5.87
N ARG A 178 -17.62 6.22 7.10
CA ARG A 178 -18.09 4.87 7.49
C ARG A 178 -19.55 4.64 7.12
N GLU A 179 -20.42 5.58 7.41
CA GLU A 179 -21.86 5.42 7.15
C GLU A 179 -22.16 5.25 5.65
N GLN A 180 -21.54 6.07 4.80
CA GLN A 180 -21.71 5.97 3.36
C GLN A 180 -21.06 4.68 2.82
N ALA A 181 -19.85 4.36 3.29
CA ALA A 181 -19.14 3.15 2.88
C ALA A 181 -19.92 1.88 3.23
N CYS A 182 -20.49 1.77 4.44
CA CYS A 182 -21.30 0.61 4.86
C CYS A 182 -22.49 0.37 3.93
N LYS A 183 -23.21 1.41 3.55
CA LYS A 183 -24.36 1.30 2.62
C LYS A 183 -23.92 0.78 1.24
N LEU A 184 -22.82 1.30 0.73
CA LEU A 184 -22.29 0.90 -0.59
C LEU A 184 -21.67 -0.50 -0.59
N ILE A 185 -20.99 -0.89 0.49
CA ILE A 185 -20.46 -2.24 0.66
C ILE A 185 -21.63 -3.26 0.69
N ALA A 186 -22.70 -2.97 1.44
CA ALA A 186 -23.89 -3.83 1.46
C ALA A 186 -24.52 -3.97 0.06
N GLN A 187 -24.60 -2.87 -0.71
CA GLN A 187 -25.09 -2.90 -2.09
C GLN A 187 -24.16 -3.70 -3.01
N LEU A 188 -22.84 -3.57 -2.86
CA LEU A 188 -21.88 -4.37 -3.61
C LEU A 188 -22.06 -5.86 -3.35
N ILE A 189 -22.14 -6.25 -2.08
CA ILE A 189 -22.35 -7.64 -1.67
C ILE A 189 -23.64 -8.18 -2.30
N TYR A 190 -24.75 -7.46 -2.17
CA TYR A 190 -26.04 -7.84 -2.74
C TYR A 190 -25.98 -8.05 -4.26
N ARG A 191 -25.33 -7.15 -5.01
CA ARG A 191 -25.13 -7.29 -6.46
C ARG A 191 -24.30 -8.53 -6.80
N LYS A 192 -23.22 -8.78 -6.05
CA LYS A 192 -22.34 -9.93 -6.29
C LYS A 192 -23.05 -11.25 -6.00
N VAL A 193 -23.87 -11.33 -4.96
CA VAL A 193 -24.68 -12.53 -4.66
C VAL A 193 -25.66 -12.81 -5.79
N LYS A 194 -26.40 -11.80 -6.26
CA LYS A 194 -27.36 -12.00 -7.37
C LYS A 194 -26.72 -12.44 -8.70
N ASN A 195 -25.49 -12.04 -8.95
CA ASN A 195 -24.76 -12.44 -10.16
C ASN A 195 -24.04 -13.79 -10.01
N TYR A 196 -24.12 -14.39 -8.83
CA TYR A 196 -23.46 -15.66 -8.51
C TYR A 196 -24.45 -16.85 -8.56
N GLU A 197 -25.77 -16.57 -8.56
CA GLU A 197 -26.85 -17.53 -8.80
C GLU A 197 -27.03 -17.79 -10.30
#